data_94ebdb46f824bd696a4fb7cb8ee78109
#
_entry.id   94ebdb46f824bd696a4fb7cb8ee78109
#
_cell.length_a   1.000
_cell.length_b   1.000
_cell.length_c   1.000
_cell.angle_alpha   90.00
_cell.angle_beta   90.00
_cell.angle_gamma   90.00
#
_symmetry.space_group_name_H-M   'P 1'
#
loop_
_entity.id
_entity.type
_entity.pdbx_description
1 polymer ?
#
loop_
_entity_poly.entity_id
_entity_poly.type
_entity_poly.pdbx_seq_one_letter_code
_entity_poly.pdbx_strand_id
1 'polypeptide(L)'
;MELKNETKVGLSGEVSIIPVWAWILTVIGFAVMQVLCNVVLARQHDAPPPVVRALLGLLAGAVAACYLLLIGYITRDARRRGMSPVLWTFVAILVPNALGIILYFILRQPIRSACPQCGSFVQSGFNFCPHCSHKLSPSCPKCQHMVTATDVYCPYCGTPLTAAVTPGAG
;
A
#
# COMPACT_ATOMS: atom_id res chain seq x y z
N MET A 1 -6.28 -1.59 26.86
CA MET A 1 -7.08 -2.49 25.99
C MET A 1 -7.21 -1.94 24.55
N GLU A 2 -6.69 -0.76 24.27
CA GLU A 2 -6.78 0.01 23.00
C GLU A 2 -5.73 -0.38 21.96
N LEU A 3 -4.52 -0.77 22.35
CA LEU A 3 -3.42 -1.12 21.45
C LEU A 3 -3.69 -2.32 20.51
N LYS A 4 -4.68 -3.16 20.84
CA LYS A 4 -5.05 -4.33 20.04
C LYS A 4 -5.97 -3.99 18.84
N ASN A 5 -6.56 -2.80 18.84
CA ASN A 5 -7.49 -2.36 17.80
C ASN A 5 -6.77 -1.61 16.67
N GLU A 6 -5.67 -0.91 16.96
CA GLU A 6 -4.90 -0.18 15.93
C GLU A 6 -4.15 -1.12 14.98
N THR A 7 -3.63 -2.25 15.48
CA THR A 7 -2.98 -3.26 14.63
C THR A 7 -3.96 -3.98 13.69
N LYS A 8 -5.23 -4.13 14.10
CA LYS A 8 -6.28 -4.69 13.22
C LYS A 8 -6.71 -3.73 12.12
N VAL A 9 -6.71 -2.43 12.39
CA VAL A 9 -7.03 -1.41 11.39
C VAL A 9 -5.93 -1.32 10.32
N GLY A 10 -4.66 -1.47 10.69
CA GLY A 10 -3.53 -1.43 9.74
C GLY A 10 -3.57 -2.57 8.71
N LEU A 11 -3.61 -3.82 9.15
CA LEU A 11 -3.55 -4.99 8.25
C LEU A 11 -4.84 -5.20 7.44
N SER A 12 -6.02 -5.03 8.04
CA SER A 12 -7.28 -5.15 7.32
C SER A 12 -7.50 -4.01 6.31
N GLY A 13 -7.00 -2.81 6.61
CA GLY A 13 -7.02 -1.68 5.69
C GLY A 13 -6.14 -1.89 4.47
N GLU A 14 -4.95 -2.44 4.64
CA GLU A 14 -4.01 -2.74 3.56
C GLU A 14 -4.53 -3.87 2.64
N VAL A 15 -5.11 -4.93 3.20
CA VAL A 15 -5.69 -6.04 2.42
C VAL A 15 -6.91 -5.59 1.62
N SER A 16 -7.73 -4.66 2.14
CA SER A 16 -8.89 -4.12 1.42
C SER A 16 -8.53 -3.26 0.21
N ILE A 17 -7.25 -2.86 0.08
CA ILE A 17 -6.74 -2.11 -1.08
C ILE A 17 -6.70 -3.00 -2.32
N ILE A 18 -6.50 -4.31 -2.16
CA ILE A 18 -6.34 -5.23 -3.30
C ILE A 18 -7.70 -5.41 -3.98
N PRO A 19 -7.81 -5.13 -5.29
CA PRO A 19 -9.07 -5.28 -6.01
C PRO A 19 -9.48 -6.74 -6.12
N VAL A 20 -10.78 -7.01 -6.11
CA VAL A 20 -11.35 -8.38 -6.17
C VAL A 20 -10.87 -9.16 -7.40
N TRP A 21 -10.71 -8.50 -8.55
CA TRP A 21 -10.20 -9.14 -9.76
C TRP A 21 -8.78 -9.71 -9.59
N ALA A 22 -7.92 -9.06 -8.77
CA ALA A 22 -6.58 -9.55 -8.49
C ALA A 22 -6.62 -10.84 -7.68
N TRP A 23 -7.54 -10.98 -6.73
CA TRP A 23 -7.77 -12.22 -6.00
C TRP A 23 -8.23 -13.35 -6.91
N ILE A 24 -9.17 -13.08 -7.81
CA ILE A 24 -9.66 -14.06 -8.79
C ILE A 24 -8.52 -14.53 -9.69
N LEU A 25 -7.75 -13.60 -10.26
CA LEU A 25 -6.60 -13.94 -11.09
C LEU A 25 -5.52 -14.71 -10.33
N THR A 26 -5.32 -14.41 -9.06
CA THR A 26 -4.36 -15.12 -8.19
C THR A 26 -4.77 -16.58 -7.99
N VAL A 27 -6.04 -16.83 -7.69
CA VAL A 27 -6.55 -18.20 -7.51
C VAL A 27 -6.46 -18.98 -8.82
N ILE A 28 -6.87 -18.39 -9.94
CA ILE A 28 -6.78 -19.01 -11.26
C ILE A 28 -5.31 -19.28 -11.63
N GLY A 29 -4.44 -18.28 -11.47
CA GLY A 29 -3.01 -18.40 -11.77
C GLY A 29 -2.32 -19.48 -10.92
N PHE A 30 -2.67 -19.58 -9.64
CA PHE A 30 -2.17 -20.64 -8.77
C PHE A 30 -2.61 -22.03 -9.27
N ALA A 31 -3.90 -22.20 -9.59
CA ALA A 31 -4.43 -23.47 -10.09
C ALA A 31 -3.79 -23.87 -11.44
N VAL A 32 -3.66 -22.93 -12.36
CA VAL A 32 -3.01 -23.13 -13.67
C VAL A 32 -1.55 -23.53 -13.47
N MET A 33 -0.81 -22.84 -12.61
CA MET A 33 0.60 -23.15 -12.32
C MET A 33 0.74 -24.55 -11.74
N GLN A 34 -0.16 -24.96 -10.85
CA GLN A 34 -0.17 -26.29 -10.26
C GLN A 34 -0.38 -27.38 -11.32
N VAL A 35 -1.36 -27.20 -12.21
CA VAL A 35 -1.63 -28.13 -13.32
C VAL A 35 -0.44 -28.16 -14.28
N LEU A 36 0.09 -27.00 -14.68
CA LEU A 36 1.19 -26.87 -15.61
C LEU A 36 2.45 -27.58 -15.08
N CYS A 37 2.85 -27.32 -13.84
CA CYS A 37 3.99 -27.99 -13.23
C CYS A 37 3.82 -29.52 -13.18
N ASN A 38 2.64 -29.99 -12.80
CA ASN A 38 2.38 -31.44 -12.77
C ASN A 38 2.44 -32.07 -14.17
N VAL A 39 1.87 -31.43 -15.18
CA VAL A 39 1.84 -31.97 -16.56
C VAL A 39 3.23 -31.91 -17.19
N VAL A 40 3.93 -30.77 -17.09
CA VAL A 40 5.26 -30.59 -17.70
C VAL A 40 6.28 -31.53 -17.07
N LEU A 41 6.34 -31.59 -15.74
CA LEU A 41 7.29 -32.44 -15.04
C LEU A 41 6.98 -33.93 -15.20
N ALA A 42 5.70 -34.31 -15.41
CA ALA A 42 5.32 -35.69 -15.68
C ALA A 42 5.76 -36.22 -17.06
N ARG A 43 5.98 -35.26 -18.02
CA ARG A 43 6.40 -35.60 -19.39
C ARG A 43 7.93 -35.74 -19.55
N GLN A 44 8.70 -35.39 -18.53
CA GLN A 44 10.16 -35.55 -18.58
C GLN A 44 10.58 -37.00 -18.47
N HIS A 45 11.67 -37.37 -19.15
CA HIS A 45 12.17 -38.73 -19.18
C HIS A 45 12.52 -39.25 -17.78
N ASP A 46 13.04 -38.38 -16.89
CA ASP A 46 13.31 -38.66 -15.49
C ASP A 46 12.30 -37.92 -14.60
N ALA A 47 11.01 -38.23 -14.75
CA ALA A 47 9.96 -37.56 -14.01
C ALA A 47 10.13 -37.73 -12.49
N PRO A 48 10.21 -36.66 -11.71
CA PRO A 48 10.32 -36.75 -10.26
C PRO A 48 9.06 -37.38 -9.65
N PRO A 49 9.14 -37.95 -8.45
CA PRO A 49 7.99 -38.55 -7.78
C PRO A 49 6.84 -37.55 -7.61
N PRO A 50 5.59 -38.02 -7.57
CA PRO A 50 4.41 -37.16 -7.59
C PRO A 50 4.39 -36.15 -6.43
N VAL A 51 4.94 -36.52 -5.27
CA VAL A 51 5.06 -35.62 -4.11
C VAL A 51 5.98 -34.41 -4.42
N VAL A 52 7.12 -34.65 -5.05
CA VAL A 52 8.08 -33.60 -5.41
C VAL A 52 7.47 -32.67 -6.46
N ARG A 53 6.74 -33.20 -7.45
CA ARG A 53 6.03 -32.39 -8.45
C ARG A 53 4.98 -31.49 -7.81
N ALA A 54 4.21 -32.03 -6.85
CA ALA A 54 3.21 -31.26 -6.11
C ALA A 54 3.85 -30.13 -5.28
N LEU A 55 4.97 -30.40 -4.60
CA LEU A 55 5.69 -29.39 -3.82
C LEU A 55 6.29 -28.30 -4.71
N LEU A 56 6.89 -28.65 -5.84
CA LEU A 56 7.42 -27.69 -6.80
C LEU A 56 6.29 -26.82 -7.40
N GLY A 57 5.15 -27.42 -7.73
CA GLY A 57 3.98 -26.71 -8.19
C GLY A 57 3.43 -25.76 -7.14
N LEU A 58 3.37 -26.19 -5.87
CA LEU A 58 2.93 -25.35 -4.75
C LEU A 58 3.85 -24.13 -4.56
N LEU A 59 5.18 -24.34 -4.62
CA LEU A 59 6.15 -23.25 -4.50
C LEU A 59 6.02 -22.27 -5.68
N ALA A 60 6.02 -22.79 -6.91
CA ALA A 60 5.87 -21.95 -8.10
C ALA A 60 4.53 -21.20 -8.13
N GLY A 61 3.46 -21.89 -7.73
CA GLY A 61 2.13 -21.28 -7.60
C GLY A 61 2.07 -20.20 -6.54
N ALA A 62 2.71 -20.39 -5.40
CA ALA A 62 2.79 -19.38 -4.34
C ALA A 62 3.54 -18.12 -4.80
N VAL A 63 4.68 -18.30 -5.50
CA VAL A 63 5.45 -17.18 -6.06
C VAL A 63 4.62 -16.43 -7.10
N ALA A 64 3.94 -17.13 -8.02
CA ALA A 64 3.06 -16.52 -9.01
C ALA A 64 1.89 -15.77 -8.35
N ALA A 65 1.29 -16.35 -7.32
CA ALA A 65 0.21 -15.73 -6.54
C ALA A 65 0.67 -14.43 -5.88
N CYS A 66 1.81 -14.45 -5.19
CA CYS A 66 2.40 -13.25 -4.60
C CYS A 66 2.66 -12.16 -5.65
N TYR A 67 3.18 -12.53 -6.82
CA TYR A 67 3.46 -11.60 -7.90
C TYR A 67 2.17 -10.94 -8.44
N LEU A 68 1.11 -11.71 -8.67
CA LEU A 68 -0.19 -11.19 -9.11
C LEU A 68 -0.84 -10.27 -8.08
N LEU A 69 -0.77 -10.61 -6.79
CA LEU A 69 -1.26 -9.74 -5.72
C LEU A 69 -0.48 -8.42 -5.64
N LEU A 70 0.84 -8.46 -5.82
CA LEU A 70 1.68 -7.26 -5.84
C LEU A 70 1.35 -6.36 -7.03
N ILE A 71 1.10 -6.91 -8.22
CA ILE A 71 0.63 -6.14 -9.38
C ILE A 71 -0.71 -5.47 -9.09
N GLY A 72 -1.66 -6.21 -8.50
CA GLY A 72 -2.95 -5.67 -8.08
C GLY A 72 -2.82 -4.53 -7.07
N TYR A 73 -1.94 -4.69 -6.10
CA TYR A 73 -1.61 -3.68 -5.10
C TYR A 73 -1.02 -2.42 -5.75
N ILE A 74 0.02 -2.57 -6.59
CA ILE A 74 0.69 -1.45 -7.28
C ILE A 74 -0.31 -0.64 -8.12
N THR A 75 -1.18 -1.32 -8.87
CA THR A 75 -2.18 -0.66 -9.72
C THR A 75 -3.11 0.24 -8.90
N ARG A 76 -3.49 -0.20 -7.72
CA ARG A 76 -4.40 0.56 -6.84
C ARG A 76 -3.66 1.64 -6.04
N ASP A 77 -2.47 1.33 -5.52
CA ASP A 77 -1.64 2.26 -4.77
C ASP A 77 -1.16 3.43 -5.64
N ALA A 78 -0.78 3.16 -6.90
CA ALA A 78 -0.41 4.19 -7.87
C ALA A 78 -1.55 5.20 -8.10
N ARG A 79 -2.80 4.73 -8.22
CA ARG A 79 -3.97 5.61 -8.33
C ARG A 79 -4.12 6.53 -7.12
N ARG A 80 -3.98 5.99 -5.90
CA ARG A 80 -4.09 6.75 -4.65
C ARG A 80 -3.03 7.84 -4.53
N ARG A 81 -1.86 7.62 -5.14
CA ARG A 81 -0.74 8.57 -5.13
C ARG A 81 -0.79 9.56 -6.30
N GLY A 82 -1.81 9.49 -7.16
CA GLY A 82 -1.93 10.33 -8.35
C GLY A 82 -0.87 10.01 -9.42
N MET A 83 -0.29 8.81 -9.35
CA MET A 83 0.64 8.28 -10.37
C MET A 83 -0.15 7.54 -11.44
N SER A 84 0.37 7.44 -12.67
CA SER A 84 -0.29 6.69 -13.73
C SER A 84 -0.25 5.19 -13.43
N PRO A 85 -1.40 4.53 -13.14
CA PRO A 85 -1.41 3.12 -12.77
C PRO A 85 -0.98 2.22 -13.92
N VAL A 86 -1.31 2.61 -15.16
CA VAL A 86 -0.97 1.85 -16.36
C VAL A 86 0.55 1.77 -16.52
N LEU A 87 1.25 2.89 -16.46
CA LEU A 87 2.70 2.94 -16.61
C LEU A 87 3.39 2.08 -15.54
N TRP A 88 3.00 2.20 -14.28
CA TRP A 88 3.62 1.45 -13.19
C TRP A 88 3.29 -0.04 -13.22
N THR A 89 2.10 -0.41 -13.70
CA THR A 89 1.76 -1.81 -13.94
C THR A 89 2.62 -2.40 -15.06
N PHE A 90 2.82 -1.66 -16.17
CA PHE A 90 3.72 -2.07 -17.24
C PHE A 90 5.16 -2.22 -16.77
N VAL A 91 5.68 -1.28 -15.98
CA VAL A 91 7.03 -1.37 -15.41
C VAL A 91 7.17 -2.60 -14.51
N ALA A 92 6.17 -2.88 -13.68
CA ALA A 92 6.18 -4.05 -12.80
C ALA A 92 6.18 -5.38 -13.57
N ILE A 93 5.54 -5.42 -14.76
CA ILE A 93 5.45 -6.63 -15.59
C ILE A 93 6.66 -6.77 -16.51
N LEU A 94 7.07 -5.68 -17.20
CA LEU A 94 8.13 -5.72 -18.21
C LEU A 94 9.53 -5.87 -17.61
N VAL A 95 9.76 -5.30 -16.41
CA VAL A 95 11.09 -5.37 -15.78
C VAL A 95 11.21 -6.71 -15.05
N PRO A 96 12.08 -7.61 -15.53
CA PRO A 96 12.20 -8.96 -14.98
C PRO A 96 12.75 -8.96 -13.54
N ASN A 97 12.65 -10.12 -12.88
CA ASN A 97 13.20 -10.37 -11.54
C ASN A 97 12.66 -9.46 -10.43
N ALA A 98 11.40 -9.04 -10.52
CA ALA A 98 10.75 -8.15 -9.54
C ALA A 98 11.42 -6.76 -9.39
N LEU A 99 12.43 -6.43 -10.20
CA LEU A 99 13.09 -5.12 -10.17
C LEU A 99 12.11 -3.97 -10.41
N GLY A 100 11.10 -4.18 -11.28
CA GLY A 100 10.04 -3.20 -11.51
C GLY A 100 9.22 -2.90 -10.25
N ILE A 101 8.98 -3.90 -9.42
CA ILE A 101 8.29 -3.76 -8.14
C ILE A 101 9.17 -2.98 -7.16
N ILE A 102 10.45 -3.32 -7.06
CA ILE A 102 11.41 -2.62 -6.21
C ILE A 102 11.51 -1.15 -6.62
N LEU A 103 11.64 -0.88 -7.94
CA LEU A 103 11.69 0.46 -8.49
C LEU A 103 10.43 1.27 -8.15
N TYR A 104 9.25 0.65 -8.22
CA TYR A 104 8.01 1.28 -7.80
C TYR A 104 8.07 1.74 -6.34
N PHE A 105 8.51 0.87 -5.41
CA PHE A 105 8.57 1.19 -3.98
C PHE A 105 9.59 2.29 -3.66
N ILE A 106 10.68 2.39 -4.42
CA ILE A 106 11.69 3.46 -4.27
C ILE A 106 11.14 4.81 -4.79
N LEU A 107 10.46 4.80 -5.94
CA LEU A 107 10.02 6.01 -6.63
C LEU A 107 8.58 6.43 -6.29
N ARG A 108 7.88 5.67 -5.45
CA ARG A 108 6.50 5.98 -5.09
C ARG A 108 6.37 7.34 -4.40
N GLN A 109 5.43 8.15 -4.86
CA GLN A 109 5.16 9.44 -4.25
C GLN A 109 4.38 9.29 -2.93
N PRO A 110 4.50 10.26 -1.99
CA PRO A 110 3.67 10.29 -0.80
C PRO A 110 2.18 10.40 -1.17
N ILE A 111 1.32 9.88 -0.30
CA ILE A 111 -0.13 9.94 -0.49
C ILE A 111 -0.57 11.41 -0.47
N ARG A 112 -1.33 11.82 -1.49
CA ARG A 112 -1.90 13.16 -1.57
C ARG A 112 -3.26 13.15 -0.88
N SER A 113 -3.52 14.15 -0.04
CA SER A 113 -4.83 14.39 0.55
C SER A 113 -5.49 15.59 -0.14
N ALA A 114 -6.82 15.58 -0.23
CA ALA A 114 -7.56 16.74 -0.72
C ALA A 114 -7.79 17.71 0.43
N CYS A 115 -7.61 19.00 0.18
CA CYS A 115 -7.96 20.05 1.14
C CYS A 115 -9.47 20.04 1.38
N PRO A 116 -9.95 19.97 2.64
CA PRO A 116 -11.38 19.93 2.94
C PRO A 116 -12.11 21.21 2.53
N GLN A 117 -11.40 22.35 2.44
CA GLN A 117 -12.00 23.64 2.13
C GLN A 117 -12.11 23.92 0.62
N CYS A 118 -11.06 23.63 -0.16
CA CYS A 118 -11.01 23.98 -1.59
C CYS A 118 -10.87 22.78 -2.54
N GLY A 119 -10.75 21.56 -2.02
CA GLY A 119 -10.62 20.36 -2.82
C GLY A 119 -9.27 20.17 -3.52
N SER A 120 -8.36 21.14 -3.47
CA SER A 120 -7.04 21.00 -4.11
C SER A 120 -6.19 19.95 -3.42
N PHE A 121 -5.43 19.20 -4.23
CA PHE A 121 -4.53 18.18 -3.70
C PHE A 121 -3.34 18.83 -3.00
N VAL A 122 -3.13 18.41 -1.75
CA VAL A 122 -2.03 18.87 -0.90
C VAL A 122 -1.17 17.68 -0.49
N GLN A 123 0.12 17.92 -0.32
CA GLN A 123 1.04 16.91 0.15
C GLN A 123 0.86 16.70 1.66
N SER A 124 0.94 15.44 2.10
CA SER A 124 0.96 15.13 3.53
C SER A 124 2.16 15.81 4.19
N GLY A 125 1.91 16.55 5.28
CA GLY A 125 2.95 17.30 5.98
C GLY A 125 2.83 18.82 5.85
N PHE A 126 1.88 19.34 5.07
CA PHE A 126 1.62 20.78 5.04
C PHE A 126 0.73 21.20 6.20
N ASN A 127 1.11 22.28 6.90
CA ASN A 127 0.31 22.88 7.96
C ASN A 127 -0.89 23.65 7.40
N PHE A 128 -0.70 24.28 6.25
CA PHE A 128 -1.69 25.10 5.57
C PHE A 128 -1.81 24.73 4.10
N CYS A 129 -3.01 24.85 3.56
CA CYS A 129 -3.25 24.66 2.14
C CYS A 129 -2.60 25.82 1.35
N PRO A 130 -1.74 25.56 0.34
CA PRO A 130 -1.12 26.61 -0.46
C PRO A 130 -2.11 27.35 -1.36
N HIS A 131 -3.31 26.81 -1.58
CA HIS A 131 -4.34 27.42 -2.43
C HIS A 131 -5.31 28.33 -1.67
N CYS A 132 -5.75 27.94 -0.46
CA CYS A 132 -6.78 28.66 0.28
C CYS A 132 -6.36 29.01 1.70
N SER A 133 -5.12 28.74 2.10
CA SER A 133 -4.57 28.99 3.44
C SER A 133 -5.33 28.28 4.58
N HIS A 134 -6.24 27.36 4.26
CA HIS A 134 -6.94 26.56 5.26
C HIS A 134 -5.95 25.72 6.07
N LYS A 135 -6.13 25.68 7.39
CA LYS A 135 -5.28 24.91 8.30
C LYS A 135 -5.56 23.42 8.15
N LEU A 136 -4.57 22.65 7.71
CA LEU A 136 -4.68 21.22 7.40
C LEU A 136 -4.32 20.31 8.58
N SER A 137 -3.40 20.78 9.43
CA SER A 137 -2.89 20.00 10.56
C SER A 137 -2.92 20.81 11.84
N PRO A 138 -3.15 20.19 13.01
CA PRO A 138 -2.93 20.87 14.27
C PRO A 138 -1.45 21.24 14.38
N SER A 139 -1.19 22.49 14.78
CA SER A 139 0.16 23.00 15.01
C SER A 139 0.30 23.51 16.42
N CYS A 140 1.47 23.40 17.00
CA CYS A 140 1.77 23.94 18.31
C CYS A 140 1.60 25.47 18.31
N PRO A 141 0.85 26.06 19.28
CA PRO A 141 0.65 27.49 19.32
C PRO A 141 1.92 28.29 19.60
N LYS A 142 2.95 27.65 20.20
CA LYS A 142 4.20 28.33 20.58
C LYS A 142 5.26 28.26 19.50
N CYS A 143 5.53 27.07 18.92
CA CYS A 143 6.62 26.86 17.96
C CYS A 143 6.15 26.56 16.53
N GLN A 144 4.84 26.44 16.30
CA GLN A 144 4.17 26.20 15.02
C GLN A 144 4.58 24.88 14.31
N HIS A 145 5.34 24.01 14.97
CA HIS A 145 5.60 22.68 14.44
C HIS A 145 4.34 21.83 14.44
N MET A 146 4.27 20.91 13.49
CA MET A 146 3.18 19.94 13.41
C MET A 146 3.15 19.06 14.66
N VAL A 147 1.95 18.85 15.16
CA VAL A 147 1.66 17.96 16.29
C VAL A 147 0.50 17.04 15.91
N THR A 148 0.42 15.89 16.53
CA THR A 148 -0.69 14.98 16.34
C THR A 148 -1.85 15.38 17.26
N ALA A 149 -3.09 15.10 16.86
CA ALA A 149 -4.26 15.42 17.68
C ALA A 149 -4.27 14.66 19.03
N THR A 150 -3.48 13.60 19.15
CA THR A 150 -3.31 12.79 20.35
C THR A 150 -2.17 13.25 21.27
N ASP A 151 -1.34 14.20 20.81
CA ASP A 151 -0.20 14.68 21.59
C ASP A 151 -0.66 15.58 22.75
N VAL A 152 -0.25 15.23 23.95
CA VAL A 152 -0.52 16.02 25.17
C VAL A 152 0.48 17.16 25.33
N TYR A 153 1.71 16.95 24.87
CA TYR A 153 2.78 17.95 24.89
C TYR A 153 3.44 18.04 23.52
N CYS A 154 3.85 19.23 23.13
CA CYS A 154 4.61 19.43 21.90
C CYS A 154 5.98 18.73 21.99
N PRO A 155 6.35 17.80 21.08
CA PRO A 155 7.63 17.09 21.12
C PRO A 155 8.83 18.01 20.82
N TYR A 156 8.61 19.21 20.26
CA TYR A 156 9.66 20.14 19.89
C TYR A 156 9.97 21.21 20.95
N CYS A 157 8.95 21.68 21.67
CA CYS A 157 9.13 22.78 22.64
C CYS A 157 8.54 22.51 24.03
N GLY A 158 7.98 21.32 24.27
CA GLY A 158 7.43 20.91 25.56
C GLY A 158 6.15 21.61 26.00
N THR A 159 5.56 22.47 25.14
CA THR A 159 4.32 23.21 25.49
C THR A 159 3.14 22.22 25.60
N PRO A 160 2.31 22.29 26.65
CA PRO A 160 1.10 21.47 26.75
C PRO A 160 0.09 21.84 25.66
N LEU A 161 -0.46 20.83 24.97
CA LEU A 161 -1.37 20.99 23.83
C LEU A 161 -2.85 20.79 24.20
N THR A 162 -3.13 20.34 25.40
CA THR A 162 -4.48 20.01 25.91
C THR A 162 -5.50 21.17 25.88
N ALA A 163 -5.05 22.39 25.68
CA ALA A 163 -5.93 23.56 25.62
C ALA A 163 -6.20 24.10 24.19
N ALA A 164 -5.57 23.51 23.14
CA ALA A 164 -5.58 24.11 21.78
C ALA A 164 -6.29 23.25 20.71
N VAL A 165 -6.81 22.09 21.05
CA VAL A 165 -7.48 21.19 20.11
C VAL A 165 -8.99 21.23 20.29
N THR A 166 -9.59 22.41 20.20
CA THR A 166 -10.99 22.52 19.81
C THR A 166 -11.02 22.62 18.30
N PRO A 167 -11.60 21.65 17.55
CA PRO A 167 -11.91 21.84 16.14
C PRO A 167 -12.88 23.01 16.08
N GLY A 168 -12.45 24.08 15.38
CA GLY A 168 -13.26 25.27 15.20
C GLY A 168 -14.61 24.88 14.60
N ALA A 169 -15.67 25.02 15.40
CA ALA A 169 -17.02 25.06 14.90
C ALA A 169 -17.15 26.40 14.12
N GLY A 170 -17.44 26.28 12.83
CA GLY A 170 -17.75 27.35 11.91
C GLY A 170 -18.31 26.77 10.64
#